data_5f25623eb11b9523cff2b290d9b7299f
#
_entry.id   5f25623eb11b9523cff2b290d9b7299f
#
_cell.length_a   1.000
_cell.length_b   1.000
_cell.length_c   1.000
_cell.angle_alpha   90.00
_cell.angle_beta   90.00
_cell.angle_gamma   90.00
#
_symmetry.space_group_name_H-M   'P 1'
#
loop_
_entity.id
_entity.type
_entity.pdbx_description
1 polymer ?
#
loop_
_entity_poly.entity_id
_entity_poly.type
_entity_poly.pdbx_seq_one_letter_code
_entity_poly.pdbx_strand_id
1 'polypeptide(L)'
;MKFVRNSRFAVSVIFAINGVVFGTWASRIPEISDLHNLSPGALGLLIFLLGFSAVIAFSVFGRAADRYGASTVTKRTTCIFIPLTLIFIALANSIWALVAAIIFFGVIHGGDDVAMNAWAAEVERKDDRPLMSSFHAMWSLGAGIGAGTGVITSFYKVAMPMHFTITSIVIFLAMLPIITIPFKSEKKQNSNKEPFISLPKGALLPVALITFFASLGEGIVADWSAIFLRSVAELNNSSAALGFTVFSVCMFTMRLMGDKIALKFGAHMTARYSGLIALLGSIIVLTFNSLVPLVIGFGFIGIGIAVIIPLAFSRAGKDKEISQGSAIASIATLGYGGMLLGPLFIGLIAEFTSIKTSFLLLPILAFLIFLLSKHLSTNPRV
;
A
#
# COMPACT_ATOMS: atom_id res chain seq x y z
N MET A 1 -14.85 -17.92 21.20
CA MET A 1 -14.78 -18.22 19.76
C MET A 1 -15.65 -17.29 18.89
N LYS A 2 -16.98 -17.14 19.10
CA LYS A 2 -17.86 -16.28 18.29
C LYS A 2 -17.41 -14.81 18.28
N PHE A 3 -16.98 -14.26 19.41
CA PHE A 3 -16.50 -12.88 19.56
C PHE A 3 -15.22 -12.60 18.75
N VAL A 4 -14.21 -13.48 18.81
CA VAL A 4 -12.96 -13.35 18.07
C VAL A 4 -13.21 -13.45 16.56
N ARG A 5 -14.10 -14.34 16.13
CA ARG A 5 -14.50 -14.47 14.71
C ARG A 5 -15.15 -13.20 14.16
N ASN A 6 -16.00 -12.53 14.97
CA ASN A 6 -16.62 -11.28 14.57
C ASN A 6 -15.59 -10.14 14.46
N SER A 7 -14.60 -10.08 15.38
CA SER A 7 -13.53 -9.09 15.34
C SER A 7 -12.58 -9.29 14.16
N ARG A 8 -12.26 -10.55 13.83
CA ARG A 8 -11.49 -10.88 12.63
C ARG A 8 -12.20 -10.39 11.36
N PHE A 9 -13.51 -10.63 11.26
CA PHE A 9 -14.32 -10.13 10.15
C PHE A 9 -14.29 -8.59 10.08
N ALA A 10 -14.46 -7.91 11.23
CA ALA A 10 -14.43 -6.46 11.28
C ALA A 10 -13.09 -5.88 10.80
N VAL A 11 -11.97 -6.42 11.25
CA VAL A 11 -10.63 -6.00 10.83
C VAL A 11 -10.43 -6.26 9.33
N SER A 12 -10.85 -7.44 8.83
CA SER A 12 -10.78 -7.76 7.39
C SER A 12 -11.55 -6.76 6.52
N VAL A 13 -12.75 -6.36 6.94
CA VAL A 13 -13.57 -5.36 6.23
C VAL A 13 -12.90 -3.99 6.27
N ILE A 14 -12.32 -3.60 7.40
CA ILE A 14 -11.63 -2.30 7.54
C ILE A 14 -10.40 -2.24 6.62
N PHE A 15 -9.58 -3.28 6.58
CA PHE A 15 -8.46 -3.35 5.65
C PHE A 15 -8.94 -3.25 4.19
N ALA A 16 -10.03 -3.95 3.84
CA ALA A 16 -10.60 -3.86 2.50
C ALA A 16 -11.11 -2.44 2.19
N ILE A 17 -11.80 -1.79 3.13
CA ILE A 17 -12.30 -0.42 2.95
C ILE A 17 -11.15 0.57 2.77
N ASN A 18 -10.10 0.48 3.60
CA ASN A 18 -8.92 1.34 3.47
C ASN A 18 -8.28 1.17 2.08
N GLY A 19 -8.17 -0.09 1.61
CA GLY A 19 -7.74 -0.39 0.24
C GLY A 19 -8.67 0.17 -0.83
N VAL A 20 -9.99 0.05 -0.68
CA VAL A 20 -10.98 0.59 -1.65
C VAL A 20 -10.78 2.10 -1.83
N VAL A 21 -10.62 2.85 -0.75
CA VAL A 21 -10.40 4.31 -0.82
C VAL A 21 -9.13 4.62 -1.60
N PHE A 22 -8.04 3.94 -1.27
CA PHE A 22 -6.76 4.14 -1.95
C PHE A 22 -6.86 3.77 -3.44
N GLY A 23 -7.45 2.63 -3.79
CA GLY A 23 -7.64 2.21 -5.18
C GLY A 23 -8.55 3.14 -5.97
N THR A 24 -9.61 3.65 -5.33
CA THR A 24 -10.49 4.67 -5.93
C THR A 24 -9.73 5.96 -6.26
N TRP A 25 -8.93 6.45 -5.32
CA TRP A 25 -8.02 7.59 -5.53
C TRP A 25 -7.04 7.30 -6.68
N ALA A 26 -6.29 6.20 -6.59
CA ALA A 26 -5.25 5.85 -7.56
C ALA A 26 -5.78 5.76 -9.00
N SER A 27 -7.00 5.25 -9.18
CA SER A 27 -7.64 5.12 -10.51
C SER A 27 -7.99 6.46 -11.15
N ARG A 28 -8.10 7.54 -10.36
CA ARG A 28 -8.50 8.88 -10.82
C ARG A 28 -7.37 9.90 -10.81
N ILE A 29 -6.14 9.48 -10.49
CA ILE A 29 -4.96 10.37 -10.54
C ILE A 29 -4.79 11.06 -11.90
N PRO A 30 -4.96 10.38 -13.06
CA PRO A 30 -4.87 11.07 -14.36
C PRO A 30 -5.87 12.21 -14.53
N GLU A 31 -7.12 12.00 -14.09
CA GLU A 31 -8.19 13.00 -14.19
C GLU A 31 -7.94 14.20 -13.26
N ILE A 32 -7.41 13.94 -12.06
CA ILE A 32 -7.01 14.97 -11.11
C ILE A 32 -5.84 15.79 -11.65
N SER A 33 -4.86 15.13 -12.26
CA SER A 33 -3.71 15.77 -12.90
C SER A 33 -4.15 16.73 -14.01
N ASP A 34 -5.09 16.28 -14.86
CA ASP A 34 -5.63 17.11 -15.94
C ASP A 34 -6.44 18.30 -15.42
N LEU A 35 -7.34 18.06 -14.46
CA LEU A 35 -8.21 19.09 -13.90
C LEU A 35 -7.41 20.26 -13.29
N HIS A 36 -6.26 19.97 -12.72
CA HIS A 36 -5.41 20.96 -12.07
C HIS A 36 -4.16 21.33 -12.90
N ASN A 37 -4.03 20.84 -14.14
CA ASN A 37 -2.89 21.06 -15.06
C ASN A 37 -1.54 20.77 -14.38
N LEU A 38 -1.43 19.64 -13.68
CA LEU A 38 -0.22 19.27 -12.95
C LEU A 38 0.86 18.73 -13.90
N SER A 39 2.05 19.28 -13.82
CA SER A 39 3.23 18.64 -14.40
C SER A 39 3.58 17.34 -13.65
N PRO A 40 4.34 16.41 -14.25
CA PRO A 40 4.77 15.20 -13.57
C PRO A 40 5.48 15.48 -12.25
N GLY A 41 6.34 16.51 -12.19
CA GLY A 41 7.01 16.92 -10.96
C GLY A 41 6.04 17.44 -9.91
N ALA A 42 5.07 18.26 -10.28
CA ALA A 42 4.04 18.77 -9.37
C ALA A 42 3.15 17.63 -8.83
N LEU A 43 2.77 16.69 -9.70
CA LEU A 43 2.03 15.49 -9.29
C LEU A 43 2.85 14.61 -8.31
N GLY A 44 4.12 14.37 -8.63
CA GLY A 44 5.02 13.63 -7.77
C GLY A 44 5.18 14.26 -6.38
N LEU A 45 5.29 15.61 -6.32
CA LEU A 45 5.32 16.35 -5.07
C LEU A 45 4.00 16.24 -4.30
N LEU A 46 2.86 16.31 -4.99
CA LEU A 46 1.54 16.17 -4.38
C LEU A 46 1.37 14.79 -3.71
N ILE A 47 1.75 13.72 -4.41
CA ILE A 47 1.69 12.35 -3.87
C ILE A 47 2.72 12.16 -2.75
N PHE A 48 3.90 12.76 -2.86
CA PHE A 48 4.88 12.80 -1.76
C PHE A 48 4.29 13.44 -0.51
N LEU A 49 3.57 14.57 -0.63
CA LEU A 49 2.90 15.24 0.50
C LEU A 49 1.85 14.34 1.16
N LEU A 50 1.12 13.52 0.39
CA LEU A 50 0.22 12.50 0.93
C LEU A 50 0.98 11.53 1.85
N GLY A 51 2.04 10.92 1.35
CA GLY A 51 2.85 9.98 2.12
C GLY A 51 3.56 10.63 3.30
N PHE A 52 4.09 11.83 3.14
CA PHE A 52 4.78 12.58 4.20
C PHE A 52 3.82 12.93 5.36
N SER A 53 2.62 13.39 5.04
CA SER A 53 1.60 13.68 6.06
C SER A 53 1.11 12.41 6.76
N ALA A 54 1.05 11.27 6.05
CA ALA A 54 0.75 9.96 6.66
C ALA A 54 1.81 9.56 7.70
N VAL A 55 3.09 9.70 7.38
CA VAL A 55 4.20 9.39 8.31
C VAL A 55 4.14 10.26 9.56
N ILE A 56 3.86 11.56 9.42
CA ILE A 56 3.67 12.44 10.58
C ILE A 56 2.50 11.99 11.45
N ALA A 57 1.39 11.55 10.81
CA ALA A 57 0.20 11.10 11.52
C ALA A 57 0.42 9.81 12.33
N PHE A 58 1.37 8.95 11.95
CA PHE A 58 1.65 7.68 12.64
C PHE A 58 1.82 7.85 14.15
N SER A 59 2.60 8.85 14.57
CA SER A 59 2.82 9.11 15.99
C SER A 59 1.57 9.58 16.73
N VAL A 60 0.74 10.38 16.07
CA VAL A 60 -0.47 10.93 16.67
C VAL A 60 -1.50 9.83 16.87
N PHE A 61 -1.74 9.04 15.80
CA PHE A 61 -2.73 7.96 15.82
C PHE A 61 -2.24 6.75 16.62
N GLY A 62 -0.94 6.46 16.65
CA GLY A 62 -0.36 5.46 17.52
C GLY A 62 -0.63 5.76 19.01
N ARG A 63 -0.34 6.99 19.45
CA ARG A 63 -0.68 7.45 20.81
C ARG A 63 -2.18 7.44 21.09
N ALA A 64 -3.00 7.82 20.10
CA ALA A 64 -4.45 7.75 20.23
C ALA A 64 -4.93 6.30 20.39
N ALA A 65 -4.37 5.35 19.62
CA ALA A 65 -4.67 3.93 19.74
C ALA A 65 -4.29 3.37 21.11
N ASP A 66 -3.11 3.72 21.65
CA ASP A 66 -2.68 3.34 22.99
C ASP A 66 -3.61 3.91 24.08
N ARG A 67 -4.00 5.18 23.96
CA ARG A 67 -4.81 5.87 24.98
C ARG A 67 -6.30 5.48 24.95
N TYR A 68 -6.88 5.44 23.76
CA TYR A 68 -8.33 5.24 23.59
C TYR A 68 -8.70 3.81 23.19
N GLY A 69 -7.71 2.99 22.81
CA GLY A 69 -7.84 1.63 22.29
C GLY A 69 -7.89 1.60 20.76
N ALA A 70 -7.06 0.76 20.16
CA ALA A 70 -6.90 0.66 18.72
C ALA A 70 -8.23 0.44 17.98
N SER A 71 -9.09 -0.47 18.44
CA SER A 71 -10.40 -0.72 17.83
C SER A 71 -11.32 0.51 17.81
N THR A 72 -11.27 1.35 18.86
CA THR A 72 -12.11 2.56 18.95
C THR A 72 -11.64 3.62 17.97
N VAL A 73 -10.33 3.84 17.91
CA VAL A 73 -9.73 4.81 16.98
C VAL A 73 -10.02 4.38 15.55
N THR A 74 -9.67 3.15 15.18
CA THR A 74 -9.88 2.62 13.83
C THR A 74 -11.35 2.74 13.38
N LYS A 75 -12.28 2.23 14.17
CA LYS A 75 -13.71 2.27 13.80
C LYS A 75 -14.21 3.68 13.53
N ARG A 76 -13.80 4.66 14.36
CA ARG A 76 -14.20 6.06 14.18
C ARG A 76 -13.54 6.68 12.97
N THR A 77 -12.25 6.40 12.77
CA THR A 77 -11.50 6.93 11.62
C THR A 77 -12.04 6.36 10.32
N THR A 78 -12.18 5.04 10.22
CA THR A 78 -12.68 4.39 9.00
C THR A 78 -14.14 4.74 8.69
N CYS A 79 -15.00 4.92 9.71
CA CYS A 79 -16.40 5.25 9.47
C CYS A 79 -16.62 6.71 9.06
N ILE A 80 -15.95 7.64 9.73
CA ILE A 80 -16.26 9.08 9.62
C ILE A 80 -15.24 9.78 8.71
N PHE A 81 -13.96 9.64 9.01
CA PHE A 81 -12.92 10.46 8.37
C PHE A 81 -12.46 9.90 7.03
N ILE A 82 -12.35 8.58 6.87
CA ILE A 82 -11.93 7.96 5.61
C ILE A 82 -12.88 8.33 4.44
N PRO A 83 -14.22 8.26 4.57
CA PRO A 83 -15.10 8.72 3.49
C PRO A 83 -14.93 10.21 3.15
N LEU A 84 -14.66 11.06 4.16
CA LEU A 84 -14.47 12.49 3.94
C LEU A 84 -13.23 12.82 3.10
N THR A 85 -12.21 11.96 3.09
CA THR A 85 -11.00 12.19 2.30
C THR A 85 -11.31 12.30 0.80
N LEU A 86 -12.08 11.36 0.26
CA LEU A 86 -12.50 11.40 -1.14
C LEU A 86 -13.42 12.59 -1.44
N ILE A 87 -14.31 12.94 -0.52
CA ILE A 87 -15.22 14.09 -0.68
C ILE A 87 -14.43 15.41 -0.75
N PHE A 88 -13.42 15.60 0.10
CA PHE A 88 -12.61 16.82 0.07
C PHE A 88 -11.79 16.93 -1.22
N ILE A 89 -11.27 15.82 -1.76
CA ILE A 89 -10.61 15.80 -3.06
C ILE A 89 -11.63 16.14 -4.16
N ALA A 90 -12.84 15.58 -4.10
CA ALA A 90 -13.90 15.84 -5.08
C ALA A 90 -14.34 17.32 -5.12
N LEU A 91 -14.27 18.01 -4.00
CA LEU A 91 -14.64 19.43 -3.85
C LEU A 91 -13.48 20.40 -4.10
N ALA A 92 -12.27 19.90 -4.34
CA ALA A 92 -11.09 20.73 -4.54
C ALA A 92 -11.10 21.38 -5.93
N ASN A 93 -11.49 22.65 -6.00
CA ASN A 93 -11.56 23.47 -7.24
C ASN A 93 -10.36 24.40 -7.44
N SER A 94 -9.36 24.34 -6.57
CA SER A 94 -8.09 25.05 -6.72
C SER A 94 -6.93 24.17 -6.28
N ILE A 95 -5.72 24.50 -6.74
CA ILE A 95 -4.52 23.75 -6.35
C ILE A 95 -4.29 23.74 -4.84
N TRP A 96 -4.56 24.86 -4.17
CA TRP A 96 -4.39 24.93 -2.70
C TRP A 96 -5.44 24.11 -1.95
N ALA A 97 -6.68 24.06 -2.47
CA ALA A 97 -7.71 23.17 -1.91
C ALA A 97 -7.34 21.70 -2.12
N LEU A 98 -6.79 21.35 -3.29
CA LEU A 98 -6.29 20.01 -3.56
C LEU A 98 -5.14 19.64 -2.63
N VAL A 99 -4.15 20.50 -2.43
CA VAL A 99 -3.02 20.28 -1.52
C VAL A 99 -3.54 20.05 -0.09
N ALA A 100 -4.47 20.87 0.39
CA ALA A 100 -5.08 20.69 1.71
C ALA A 100 -5.84 19.36 1.83
N ALA A 101 -6.61 18.98 0.79
CA ALA A 101 -7.34 17.72 0.74
C ALA A 101 -6.40 16.50 0.72
N ILE A 102 -5.28 16.57 0.01
CA ILE A 102 -4.27 15.51 -0.06
C ILE A 102 -3.53 15.36 1.26
N ILE A 103 -3.16 16.46 1.93
CA ILE A 103 -2.57 16.41 3.27
C ILE A 103 -3.56 15.78 4.25
N PHE A 104 -4.84 16.18 4.20
CA PHE A 104 -5.89 15.58 5.03
C PHE A 104 -6.04 14.09 4.72
N PHE A 105 -6.05 13.71 3.44
CA PHE A 105 -6.07 12.30 3.04
C PHE A 105 -4.89 11.53 3.63
N GLY A 106 -3.67 12.03 3.50
CA GLY A 106 -2.48 11.39 4.05
C GLY A 106 -2.56 11.21 5.56
N VAL A 107 -2.94 12.27 6.30
CA VAL A 107 -3.09 12.21 7.77
C VAL A 107 -4.12 11.16 8.20
N ILE A 108 -5.28 11.15 7.56
CA ILE A 108 -6.37 10.23 7.94
C ILE A 108 -6.06 8.80 7.50
N HIS A 109 -5.62 8.60 6.26
CA HIS A 109 -5.32 7.28 5.71
C HIS A 109 -4.15 6.61 6.44
N GLY A 110 -3.04 7.34 6.63
CA GLY A 110 -1.89 6.83 7.39
C GLY A 110 -2.21 6.64 8.87
N GLY A 111 -2.96 7.54 9.48
CA GLY A 111 -3.42 7.38 10.86
C GLY A 111 -4.32 6.14 11.05
N ASP A 112 -5.23 5.89 10.11
CA ASP A 112 -6.07 4.69 10.10
C ASP A 112 -5.22 3.43 9.90
N ASP A 113 -4.22 3.48 9.02
CA ASP A 113 -3.30 2.36 8.79
C ASP A 113 -2.60 1.92 10.09
N VAL A 114 -2.03 2.83 10.85
CA VAL A 114 -1.42 2.50 12.14
C VAL A 114 -2.44 1.94 13.13
N ALA A 115 -3.61 2.56 13.24
CA ALA A 115 -4.62 2.13 14.21
C ALA A 115 -5.22 0.76 13.84
N MET A 116 -5.50 0.51 12.55
CA MET A 116 -6.05 -0.78 12.11
C MET A 116 -5.02 -1.92 12.25
N ASN A 117 -3.74 -1.66 11.97
CA ASN A 117 -2.68 -2.63 12.19
C ASN A 117 -2.50 -2.97 13.68
N ALA A 118 -2.59 -1.97 14.57
CA ALA A 118 -2.58 -2.21 16.02
C ALA A 118 -3.76 -3.09 16.45
N TRP A 119 -4.97 -2.81 15.96
CA TRP A 119 -6.14 -3.65 16.26
C TRP A 119 -6.02 -5.05 15.64
N ALA A 120 -5.50 -5.17 14.42
CA ALA A 120 -5.21 -6.45 13.77
C ALA A 120 -4.28 -7.32 14.62
N ALA A 121 -3.20 -6.74 15.16
CA ALA A 121 -2.27 -7.42 16.04
C ALA A 121 -2.92 -7.89 17.36
N GLU A 122 -3.84 -7.08 17.93
CA GLU A 122 -4.62 -7.51 19.10
C GLU A 122 -5.54 -8.70 18.79
N VAL A 123 -6.18 -8.71 17.61
CA VAL A 123 -7.04 -9.81 17.17
C VAL A 123 -6.22 -11.06 16.91
N GLU A 124 -5.07 -10.94 16.26
CA GLU A 124 -4.15 -12.04 16.00
C GLU A 124 -3.69 -12.71 17.29
N ARG A 125 -3.25 -11.92 18.29
CA ARG A 125 -2.87 -12.46 19.61
C ARG A 125 -3.99 -13.20 20.32
N LYS A 126 -5.25 -12.76 20.18
CA LYS A 126 -6.42 -13.41 20.79
C LYS A 126 -6.91 -14.65 20.03
N ASP A 127 -6.59 -14.78 18.75
CA ASP A 127 -6.97 -15.94 17.91
C ASP A 127 -5.88 -17.03 17.92
N ASP A 128 -4.69 -16.71 18.41
CA ASP A 128 -3.53 -17.62 18.46
C ASP A 128 -3.17 -18.21 17.09
N ARG A 129 -3.38 -17.42 16.03
CA ARG A 129 -3.10 -17.78 14.63
C ARG A 129 -2.50 -16.58 13.88
N PRO A 130 -1.56 -16.80 12.96
CA PRO A 130 -1.05 -15.74 12.12
C PRO A 130 -2.16 -15.25 11.16
N LEU A 131 -2.57 -13.97 11.29
CA LEU A 131 -3.65 -13.35 10.52
C LEU A 131 -3.22 -12.10 9.74
N MET A 132 -2.07 -11.50 10.07
CA MET A 132 -1.64 -10.23 9.46
C MET A 132 -1.54 -10.30 7.94
N SER A 133 -0.98 -11.38 7.39
CA SER A 133 -0.90 -11.57 5.94
C SER A 133 -2.30 -11.60 5.28
N SER A 134 -3.27 -12.24 5.94
CA SER A 134 -4.66 -12.29 5.48
C SER A 134 -5.33 -10.91 5.52
N PHE A 135 -5.06 -10.09 6.54
CA PHE A 135 -5.58 -8.73 6.62
C PHE A 135 -5.00 -7.84 5.50
N HIS A 136 -3.68 -7.90 5.28
CA HIS A 136 -3.04 -7.18 4.17
C HIS A 136 -3.49 -7.69 2.79
N ALA A 137 -3.83 -8.96 2.66
CA ALA A 137 -4.47 -9.48 1.44
C ALA A 137 -5.84 -8.81 1.22
N MET A 138 -6.64 -8.62 2.27
CA MET A 138 -7.93 -7.91 2.17
C MET A 138 -7.74 -6.44 1.75
N TRP A 139 -6.66 -5.78 2.21
CA TRP A 139 -6.30 -4.45 1.70
C TRP A 139 -6.04 -4.46 0.19
N SER A 140 -5.24 -5.42 -0.30
CA SER A 140 -4.94 -5.54 -1.74
C SER A 140 -6.19 -5.84 -2.57
N LEU A 141 -7.09 -6.69 -2.05
CA LEU A 141 -8.39 -6.94 -2.67
C LEU A 141 -9.23 -5.66 -2.76
N GLY A 142 -9.28 -4.91 -1.65
CA GLY A 142 -9.97 -3.63 -1.60
C GLY A 142 -9.40 -2.62 -2.60
N ALA A 143 -8.08 -2.50 -2.69
CA ALA A 143 -7.41 -1.62 -3.63
C ALA A 143 -7.75 -2.00 -5.09
N GLY A 144 -7.74 -3.30 -5.40
CA GLY A 144 -8.19 -3.80 -6.71
C GLY A 144 -9.65 -3.49 -7.01
N ILE A 145 -10.55 -3.65 -6.03
CA ILE A 145 -11.98 -3.30 -6.17
C ILE A 145 -12.13 -1.79 -6.39
N GLY A 146 -11.47 -0.96 -5.57
CA GLY A 146 -11.51 0.51 -5.70
C GLY A 146 -11.04 0.97 -7.08
N ALA A 147 -9.90 0.46 -7.55
CA ALA A 147 -9.40 0.76 -8.88
C ALA A 147 -10.34 0.24 -9.98
N GLY A 148 -10.92 -0.94 -9.80
CA GLY A 148 -11.92 -1.51 -10.72
C GLY A 148 -13.19 -0.66 -10.82
N THR A 149 -13.65 -0.04 -9.71
CA THR A 149 -14.76 0.93 -9.79
C THR A 149 -14.38 2.14 -10.63
N GLY A 150 -13.10 2.57 -10.61
CA GLY A 150 -12.59 3.61 -11.50
C GLY A 150 -12.66 3.22 -12.98
N VAL A 151 -12.36 1.95 -13.34
CA VAL A 151 -12.53 1.42 -14.71
C VAL A 151 -13.99 1.59 -15.15
N ILE A 152 -14.93 1.09 -14.32
CA ILE A 152 -16.35 1.10 -14.64
C ILE A 152 -16.89 2.54 -14.77
N THR A 153 -16.62 3.37 -13.77
CA THR A 153 -17.15 4.74 -13.73
C THR A 153 -16.55 5.62 -14.84
N SER A 154 -15.29 5.41 -15.21
CA SER A 154 -14.68 6.10 -16.36
C SER A 154 -15.26 5.63 -17.68
N PHE A 155 -15.54 4.33 -17.83
CA PHE A 155 -16.19 3.78 -19.03
C PHE A 155 -17.58 4.41 -19.27
N TYR A 156 -18.38 4.52 -18.20
CA TYR A 156 -19.68 5.18 -18.26
C TYR A 156 -19.63 6.72 -18.18
N LYS A 157 -18.44 7.31 -18.23
CA LYS A 157 -18.21 8.77 -18.14
C LYS A 157 -18.83 9.40 -16.89
N VAL A 158 -18.87 8.66 -15.79
CA VAL A 158 -19.28 9.19 -14.49
C VAL A 158 -18.20 10.14 -13.98
N ALA A 159 -18.58 11.38 -13.70
CA ALA A 159 -17.65 12.40 -13.20
C ALA A 159 -16.99 11.96 -11.89
N MET A 160 -15.70 12.29 -11.72
CA MET A 160 -14.91 11.95 -10.53
C MET A 160 -15.59 12.35 -9.21
N PRO A 161 -16.17 13.56 -9.06
CA PRO A 161 -16.86 13.93 -7.81
C PRO A 161 -18.02 13.00 -7.47
N MET A 162 -18.78 12.56 -8.46
CA MET A 162 -19.89 11.62 -8.27
C MET A 162 -19.38 10.24 -7.85
N HIS A 163 -18.33 9.73 -8.53
CA HIS A 163 -17.70 8.46 -8.17
C HIS A 163 -17.18 8.49 -6.71
N PHE A 164 -16.46 9.53 -6.32
CA PHE A 164 -15.92 9.68 -4.96
C PHE A 164 -17.03 9.78 -3.92
N THR A 165 -18.09 10.54 -4.20
CA THR A 165 -19.24 10.67 -3.32
C THR A 165 -19.99 9.34 -3.12
N ILE A 166 -20.25 8.60 -4.20
CA ILE A 166 -20.90 7.29 -4.13
C ILE A 166 -20.04 6.32 -3.31
N THR A 167 -18.73 6.25 -3.59
CA THR A 167 -17.81 5.40 -2.83
C THR A 167 -17.81 5.75 -1.35
N SER A 168 -17.78 7.05 -1.01
CA SER A 168 -17.83 7.53 0.37
C SER A 168 -19.12 7.12 1.09
N ILE A 169 -20.27 7.25 0.44
CA ILE A 169 -21.57 6.84 0.99
C ILE A 169 -21.61 5.33 1.22
N VAL A 170 -21.16 4.55 0.24
CA VAL A 170 -21.12 3.08 0.35
C VAL A 170 -20.24 2.64 1.51
N ILE A 171 -19.05 3.25 1.68
CA ILE A 171 -18.14 2.96 2.78
C ILE A 171 -18.78 3.32 4.12
N PHE A 172 -19.37 4.50 4.23
CA PHE A 172 -20.06 4.94 5.46
C PHE A 172 -21.15 3.93 5.85
N LEU A 173 -22.01 3.55 4.91
CA LEU A 173 -23.08 2.58 5.15
C LEU A 173 -22.53 1.18 5.50
N ALA A 174 -21.48 0.72 4.84
CA ALA A 174 -20.83 -0.56 5.13
C ALA A 174 -20.19 -0.59 6.54
N MET A 175 -19.76 0.57 7.05
CA MET A 175 -19.17 0.67 8.40
C MET A 175 -20.20 0.67 9.52
N LEU A 176 -21.47 1.02 9.28
CA LEU A 176 -22.50 1.08 10.33
C LEU A 176 -22.64 -0.24 11.12
N PRO A 177 -22.72 -1.43 10.50
CA PRO A 177 -22.73 -2.69 11.24
C PRO A 177 -21.37 -3.00 11.89
N ILE A 178 -20.25 -2.58 11.30
CA ILE A 178 -18.91 -2.86 11.81
C ILE A 178 -18.63 -2.11 13.12
N ILE A 179 -19.10 -0.86 13.23
CA ILE A 179 -18.95 -0.07 14.45
C ILE A 179 -19.57 -0.77 15.66
N THR A 180 -20.68 -1.48 15.48
CA THR A 180 -21.41 -2.14 16.56
C THR A 180 -20.74 -3.42 17.07
N ILE A 181 -19.77 -3.99 16.34
CA ILE A 181 -19.06 -5.19 16.77
C ILE A 181 -18.23 -4.87 18.01
N PRO A 182 -18.52 -5.46 19.18
CA PRO A 182 -17.81 -5.14 20.41
C PRO A 182 -16.38 -5.67 20.36
N PHE A 183 -15.41 -4.84 20.77
CA PHE A 183 -14.03 -5.25 21.01
C PHE A 183 -13.40 -4.32 22.04
N LYS A 184 -12.83 -4.90 23.07
CA LYS A 184 -12.11 -4.17 24.11
C LYS A 184 -10.62 -4.26 23.80
N SER A 185 -10.08 -3.17 23.24
CA SER A 185 -8.64 -3.01 23.02
C SER A 185 -7.89 -2.82 24.35
N GLU A 186 -6.66 -3.27 24.36
CA GLU A 186 -5.71 -2.99 25.41
C GLU A 186 -5.35 -1.51 25.41
N LYS A 187 -5.36 -0.89 26.59
CA LYS A 187 -4.91 0.50 26.78
C LYS A 187 -3.56 0.47 27.48
N LYS A 188 -2.56 1.06 26.85
CA LYS A 188 -1.21 1.19 27.43
C LYS A 188 -1.08 2.58 28.06
N GLN A 189 -0.92 2.66 29.38
CA GLN A 189 -0.75 3.95 30.09
C GLN A 189 0.66 4.52 29.99
N ASN A 190 1.67 3.73 29.64
CA ASN A 190 3.06 4.15 29.49
C ASN A 190 3.65 3.46 28.26
N SER A 191 3.56 4.05 27.09
CA SER A 191 4.45 3.73 25.99
C SER A 191 5.80 4.39 26.29
N ASN A 192 6.69 3.67 26.98
CA ASN A 192 8.07 4.08 27.09
C ASN A 192 8.63 4.28 25.68
N LYS A 193 9.32 5.39 25.52
CA LYS A 193 9.91 5.97 24.33
C LYS A 193 10.70 4.94 23.51
N GLU A 194 10.03 4.15 22.68
CA GLU A 194 10.74 3.54 21.56
C GLU A 194 11.16 4.66 20.61
N PRO A 195 12.41 4.64 20.12
CA PRO A 195 12.88 5.68 19.22
C PRO A 195 11.97 5.72 17.98
N PHE A 196 11.55 6.92 17.61
CA PHE A 196 10.66 7.19 16.48
C PHE A 196 11.20 6.65 15.14
N ILE A 197 12.52 6.52 15.04
CA ILE A 197 13.24 6.00 13.88
C ILE A 197 14.26 4.99 14.40
N SER A 198 14.09 3.73 13.99
CA SER A 198 15.09 2.68 14.18
C SER A 198 15.73 2.38 12.82
N LEU A 199 17.04 2.55 12.70
CA LEU A 199 17.75 2.24 11.46
C LEU A 199 18.32 0.82 11.50
N PRO A 200 18.18 0.04 10.42
CA PRO A 200 18.70 -1.32 10.35
C PRO A 200 20.24 -1.32 10.32
N LYS A 201 20.85 -2.28 11.04
CA LYS A 201 22.31 -2.45 11.11
C LYS A 201 22.68 -3.91 10.80
N GLY A 202 23.94 -4.13 10.44
CA GLY A 202 24.49 -5.48 10.25
C GLY A 202 23.69 -6.31 9.23
N ALA A 203 23.33 -7.52 9.62
CA ALA A 203 22.61 -8.49 8.76
C ALA A 203 21.20 -8.02 8.37
N LEU A 204 20.60 -7.07 9.08
CA LEU A 204 19.27 -6.53 8.76
C LEU A 204 19.29 -5.45 7.67
N LEU A 205 20.45 -4.81 7.39
CA LEU A 205 20.52 -3.78 6.37
C LEU A 205 20.11 -4.29 4.97
N PRO A 206 20.65 -5.41 4.44
CA PRO A 206 20.20 -5.92 3.15
C PRO A 206 18.72 -6.36 3.15
N VAL A 207 18.21 -6.87 4.27
CA VAL A 207 16.78 -7.22 4.41
C VAL A 207 15.90 -5.96 4.34
N ALA A 208 16.31 -4.89 4.99
CA ALA A 208 15.61 -3.61 4.94
C ALA A 208 15.69 -2.95 3.55
N LEU A 209 16.82 -3.08 2.84
CA LEU A 209 16.95 -2.64 1.45
C LEU A 209 15.99 -3.41 0.51
N ILE A 210 15.84 -4.72 0.70
CA ILE A 210 14.85 -5.51 -0.04
C ILE A 210 13.45 -4.96 0.19
N THR A 211 13.10 -4.66 1.44
CA THR A 211 11.80 -4.07 1.80
C THR A 211 11.63 -2.67 1.18
N PHE A 212 12.66 -1.84 1.23
CA PHE A 212 12.68 -0.52 0.59
C PHE A 212 12.41 -0.63 -0.92
N PHE A 213 13.11 -1.52 -1.63
CA PHE A 213 12.94 -1.69 -3.07
C PHE A 213 11.55 -2.23 -3.43
N ALA A 214 11.02 -3.16 -2.63
CA ALA A 214 9.68 -3.69 -2.85
C ALA A 214 8.60 -2.62 -2.64
N SER A 215 8.69 -1.86 -1.54
CA SER A 215 7.76 -0.78 -1.24
C SER A 215 7.83 0.37 -2.24
N LEU A 216 9.06 0.71 -2.68
CA LEU A 216 9.27 1.70 -3.74
C LEU A 216 8.59 1.25 -5.06
N GLY A 217 8.79 -0.01 -5.46
CA GLY A 217 8.16 -0.57 -6.67
C GLY A 217 6.63 -0.66 -6.55
N GLU A 218 6.10 -1.02 -5.38
CA GLU A 218 4.65 -1.03 -5.10
C GLU A 218 4.07 0.38 -5.24
N GLY A 219 4.70 1.40 -4.63
CA GLY A 219 4.28 2.80 -4.73
C GLY A 219 4.33 3.33 -6.17
N ILE A 220 5.38 3.02 -6.93
CA ILE A 220 5.48 3.42 -8.35
C ILE A 220 4.27 2.89 -9.14
N VAL A 221 3.93 1.62 -8.99
CA VAL A 221 2.80 1.05 -9.73
C VAL A 221 1.47 1.61 -9.22
N ALA A 222 1.31 1.75 -7.92
CA ALA A 222 0.07 2.25 -7.32
C ALA A 222 -0.29 3.66 -7.79
N ASP A 223 0.69 4.56 -7.80
CA ASP A 223 0.45 5.97 -8.06
C ASP A 223 0.60 6.36 -9.54
N TRP A 224 1.43 5.64 -10.30
CA TRP A 224 1.82 6.06 -11.64
C TRP A 224 1.40 5.12 -12.76
N SER A 225 0.87 3.91 -12.48
CA SER A 225 0.47 2.99 -13.56
C SER A 225 -0.62 3.56 -14.46
N ALA A 226 -1.60 4.29 -13.91
CA ALA A 226 -2.65 4.91 -14.69
C ALA A 226 -2.11 6.06 -15.56
N ILE A 227 -1.20 6.88 -15.04
CA ILE A 227 -0.49 7.92 -15.81
C ILE A 227 0.34 7.28 -16.93
N PHE A 228 1.09 6.21 -16.61
CA PHE A 228 1.90 5.49 -17.60
C PHE A 228 1.03 4.95 -18.75
N LEU A 229 -0.04 4.23 -18.44
CA LEU A 229 -0.94 3.65 -19.43
C LEU A 229 -1.58 4.72 -20.32
N ARG A 230 -1.92 5.86 -19.75
CA ARG A 230 -2.49 6.98 -20.50
C ARG A 230 -1.47 7.68 -21.38
N SER A 231 -0.28 7.94 -20.86
CA SER A 231 0.74 8.74 -21.55
C SER A 231 1.57 7.96 -22.57
N VAL A 232 1.86 6.66 -22.29
CA VAL A 232 2.74 5.82 -23.11
C VAL A 232 1.96 4.96 -24.10
N ALA A 233 0.78 4.49 -23.71
CA ALA A 233 -0.07 3.65 -24.57
C ALA A 233 -1.29 4.40 -25.11
N GLU A 234 -1.40 5.71 -24.85
CA GLU A 234 -2.48 6.58 -25.34
C GLU A 234 -3.89 6.06 -25.00
N LEU A 235 -4.01 5.38 -23.85
CA LEU A 235 -5.25 4.75 -23.43
C LEU A 235 -6.18 5.77 -22.73
N ASN A 236 -7.47 5.54 -22.86
CA ASN A 236 -8.47 6.31 -22.10
C ASN A 236 -8.41 6.01 -20.61
N ASN A 237 -9.04 6.84 -19.78
CA ASN A 237 -9.02 6.71 -18.32
C ASN A 237 -9.55 5.38 -17.82
N SER A 238 -10.55 4.79 -18.47
CA SER A 238 -11.08 3.47 -18.12
C SER A 238 -10.02 2.38 -18.25
N SER A 239 -9.36 2.31 -19.42
CA SER A 239 -8.31 1.32 -19.67
C SER A 239 -7.07 1.58 -18.82
N ALA A 240 -6.75 2.84 -18.54
CA ALA A 240 -5.61 3.23 -17.70
C ALA A 240 -5.73 2.70 -16.24
N ALA A 241 -6.93 2.70 -15.69
CA ALA A 241 -7.17 2.18 -14.34
C ALA A 241 -6.94 0.66 -14.21
N LEU A 242 -6.94 -0.09 -15.33
CA LEU A 242 -6.70 -1.55 -15.33
C LEU A 242 -5.30 -1.92 -14.84
N GLY A 243 -4.30 -1.06 -15.02
CA GLY A 243 -2.93 -1.32 -14.57
C GLY A 243 -2.87 -1.62 -13.08
N PHE A 244 -3.35 -0.71 -12.26
CA PHE A 244 -3.38 -0.90 -10.81
C PHE A 244 -4.42 -1.94 -10.37
N THR A 245 -5.55 -2.05 -11.05
CA THR A 245 -6.56 -3.07 -10.76
C THR A 245 -5.96 -4.47 -10.84
N VAL A 246 -5.33 -4.82 -11.96
CA VAL A 246 -4.76 -6.16 -12.17
C VAL A 246 -3.55 -6.40 -11.27
N PHE A 247 -2.69 -5.41 -11.10
CA PHE A 247 -1.59 -5.44 -10.13
C PHE A 247 -2.09 -5.85 -8.73
N SER A 248 -3.11 -5.17 -8.23
CA SER A 248 -3.66 -5.39 -6.88
C SER A 248 -4.34 -6.75 -6.73
N VAL A 249 -5.09 -7.21 -7.74
CA VAL A 249 -5.73 -8.54 -7.74
C VAL A 249 -4.69 -9.67 -7.78
N CYS A 250 -3.65 -9.50 -8.58
CA CYS A 250 -2.53 -10.46 -8.66
C CYS A 250 -1.74 -10.48 -7.33
N MET A 251 -1.51 -9.32 -6.73
CA MET A 251 -0.88 -9.21 -5.42
C MET A 251 -1.72 -9.89 -4.34
N PHE A 252 -3.02 -9.67 -4.29
CA PHE A 252 -3.95 -10.35 -3.38
C PHE A 252 -3.82 -11.87 -3.49
N THR A 253 -3.91 -12.38 -4.71
CA THR A 253 -3.84 -13.83 -4.97
C THR A 253 -2.52 -14.42 -4.50
N MET A 254 -1.42 -13.74 -4.80
CA MET A 254 -0.09 -14.21 -4.40
C MET A 254 0.13 -14.10 -2.88
N ARG A 255 -0.38 -13.06 -2.20
CA ARG A 255 -0.34 -12.93 -0.73
C ARG A 255 -1.06 -14.08 -0.03
N LEU A 256 -2.19 -14.57 -0.57
CA LEU A 256 -2.89 -15.75 -0.02
C LEU A 256 -2.11 -17.05 -0.16
N MET A 257 -1.26 -17.16 -1.19
CA MET A 257 -0.47 -18.36 -1.48
C MET A 257 0.96 -18.27 -0.89
N GLY A 258 1.41 -17.07 -0.54
CA GLY A 258 2.80 -16.76 -0.22
C GLY A 258 3.37 -17.61 0.89
N ASP A 259 2.65 -17.80 1.98
CA ASP A 259 3.10 -18.62 3.10
C ASP A 259 3.31 -20.08 2.72
N LYS A 260 2.40 -20.66 1.92
CA LYS A 260 2.52 -22.04 1.42
C LYS A 260 3.71 -22.20 0.49
N ILE A 261 3.95 -21.21 -0.36
CA ILE A 261 5.09 -21.20 -1.31
C ILE A 261 6.41 -21.07 -0.52
N ALA A 262 6.45 -20.14 0.46
CA ALA A 262 7.63 -19.95 1.30
C ALA A 262 7.96 -21.17 2.17
N LEU A 263 6.94 -21.89 2.67
CA LEU A 263 7.13 -23.15 3.40
C LEU A 263 7.71 -24.25 2.49
N LYS A 264 7.29 -24.31 1.22
CA LYS A 264 7.73 -25.35 0.26
C LYS A 264 9.12 -25.08 -0.29
N PHE A 265 9.43 -23.83 -0.65
CA PHE A 265 10.66 -23.48 -1.38
C PHE A 265 11.69 -22.73 -0.52
N GLY A 266 11.30 -22.31 0.68
CA GLY A 266 12.10 -21.43 1.54
C GLY A 266 12.01 -19.96 1.15
N ALA A 267 12.28 -19.08 2.12
CA ALA A 267 12.13 -17.62 1.94
C ALA A 267 13.06 -17.06 0.85
N HIS A 268 14.33 -17.51 0.82
CA HIS A 268 15.30 -17.09 -0.18
C HIS A 268 14.85 -17.39 -1.62
N MET A 269 14.50 -18.65 -1.92
CA MET A 269 14.13 -19.06 -3.29
C MET A 269 12.79 -18.41 -3.70
N THR A 270 11.84 -18.29 -2.77
CA THR A 270 10.59 -17.58 -3.01
C THR A 270 10.85 -16.12 -3.40
N ALA A 271 11.66 -15.39 -2.64
CA ALA A 271 12.01 -14.01 -2.96
C ALA A 271 12.81 -13.88 -4.26
N ARG A 272 13.69 -14.83 -4.55
CA ARG A 272 14.48 -14.86 -5.77
C ARG A 272 13.61 -14.99 -7.02
N TYR A 273 12.69 -15.94 -7.03
CA TYR A 273 11.74 -16.10 -8.15
C TYR A 273 10.75 -14.93 -8.21
N SER A 274 10.34 -14.40 -7.07
CA SER A 274 9.51 -13.20 -7.02
C SER A 274 10.20 -12.01 -7.69
N GLY A 275 11.48 -11.76 -7.40
CA GLY A 275 12.27 -10.72 -8.07
C GLY A 275 12.38 -10.95 -9.59
N LEU A 276 12.57 -12.19 -10.04
CA LEU A 276 12.60 -12.50 -11.48
C LEU A 276 11.24 -12.28 -12.17
N ILE A 277 10.14 -12.64 -11.51
CA ILE A 277 8.79 -12.41 -12.03
C ILE A 277 8.51 -10.90 -12.13
N ALA A 278 8.88 -10.12 -11.10
CA ALA A 278 8.74 -8.67 -11.15
C ALA A 278 9.62 -8.04 -12.25
N LEU A 279 10.85 -8.54 -12.44
CA LEU A 279 11.76 -8.11 -13.50
C LEU A 279 11.15 -8.37 -14.88
N LEU A 280 10.63 -9.57 -15.13
CA LEU A 280 9.95 -9.92 -16.37
C LEU A 280 8.74 -9.01 -16.62
N GLY A 281 7.90 -8.80 -15.60
CA GLY A 281 6.76 -7.88 -15.70
C GLY A 281 7.19 -6.45 -16.05
N SER A 282 8.26 -5.96 -15.43
CA SER A 282 8.81 -4.62 -15.69
C SER A 282 9.36 -4.49 -17.12
N ILE A 283 10.02 -5.52 -17.63
CA ILE A 283 10.51 -5.55 -19.03
C ILE A 283 9.32 -5.51 -20.00
N ILE A 284 8.25 -6.27 -19.75
CA ILE A 284 7.03 -6.26 -20.56
C ILE A 284 6.43 -4.85 -20.58
N VAL A 285 6.29 -4.20 -19.43
CA VAL A 285 5.73 -2.82 -19.32
C VAL A 285 6.56 -1.82 -20.12
N LEU A 286 7.88 -1.96 -20.16
CA LEU A 286 8.75 -1.03 -20.89
C LEU A 286 8.83 -1.30 -22.40
N THR A 287 8.59 -2.54 -22.82
CA THR A 287 8.76 -2.98 -24.21
C THR A 287 7.51 -2.74 -25.05
N PHE A 288 6.33 -2.96 -24.47
CA PHE A 288 5.06 -2.90 -25.21
C PHE A 288 4.33 -1.57 -24.95
N ASN A 289 3.47 -1.18 -25.92
CA ASN A 289 2.65 0.03 -25.83
C ASN A 289 1.16 -0.29 -26.01
N SER A 290 0.75 -1.57 -25.94
CA SER A 290 -0.65 -1.98 -26.08
C SER A 290 -1.21 -2.50 -24.76
N LEU A 291 -2.52 -2.38 -24.55
CA LEU A 291 -3.20 -2.65 -23.27
C LEU A 291 -2.90 -4.04 -22.70
N VAL A 292 -3.08 -5.09 -23.51
CA VAL A 292 -3.01 -6.46 -23.00
C VAL A 292 -1.64 -6.83 -22.44
N PRO A 293 -0.50 -6.64 -23.16
CA PRO A 293 0.82 -6.86 -22.60
C PRO A 293 1.10 -5.99 -21.36
N LEU A 294 0.70 -4.72 -21.36
CA LEU A 294 0.95 -3.83 -20.24
C LEU A 294 0.24 -4.30 -18.96
N VAL A 295 -1.03 -4.70 -19.07
CA VAL A 295 -1.81 -5.23 -17.96
C VAL A 295 -1.22 -6.55 -17.44
N ILE A 296 -0.75 -7.44 -18.34
CA ILE A 296 -0.02 -8.67 -17.96
C ILE A 296 1.27 -8.31 -17.23
N GLY A 297 2.02 -7.33 -17.72
CA GLY A 297 3.25 -6.87 -17.08
C GLY A 297 3.02 -6.33 -15.66
N PHE A 298 1.99 -5.50 -15.46
CA PHE A 298 1.60 -5.04 -14.13
C PHE A 298 1.14 -6.18 -13.22
N GLY A 299 0.43 -7.17 -13.75
CA GLY A 299 0.08 -8.39 -13.03
C GLY A 299 1.32 -9.16 -12.55
N PHE A 300 2.33 -9.34 -13.40
CA PHE A 300 3.59 -9.99 -13.03
C PHE A 300 4.37 -9.20 -11.97
N ILE A 301 4.39 -7.86 -12.06
CA ILE A 301 4.98 -7.03 -11.01
C ILE A 301 4.24 -7.26 -9.69
N GLY A 302 2.89 -7.29 -9.71
CA GLY A 302 2.07 -7.55 -8.52
C GLY A 302 2.37 -8.91 -7.88
N ILE A 303 2.47 -10.00 -8.67
CA ILE A 303 2.87 -11.32 -8.19
C ILE A 303 4.28 -11.27 -7.58
N GLY A 304 5.21 -10.61 -8.27
CA GLY A 304 6.61 -10.59 -7.88
C GLY A 304 6.90 -9.80 -6.60
N ILE A 305 6.16 -8.73 -6.34
CA ILE A 305 6.39 -7.89 -5.15
C ILE A 305 5.62 -8.42 -3.92
N ALA A 306 4.50 -9.10 -4.11
CA ALA A 306 3.50 -9.41 -3.10
C ALA A 306 4.03 -10.00 -1.78
N VAL A 307 4.98 -10.93 -1.86
CA VAL A 307 5.47 -11.71 -0.71
C VAL A 307 6.78 -11.18 -0.11
N ILE A 308 7.40 -10.20 -0.75
CA ILE A 308 8.73 -9.71 -0.36
C ILE A 308 8.71 -9.11 1.05
N ILE A 309 7.79 -8.19 1.32
CA ILE A 309 7.67 -7.52 2.62
C ILE A 309 7.34 -8.51 3.75
N PRO A 310 6.34 -9.41 3.62
CA PRO A 310 6.10 -10.44 4.63
C PRO A 310 7.32 -11.34 4.91
N LEU A 311 8.06 -11.75 3.89
CA LEU A 311 9.27 -12.55 4.06
C LEU A 311 10.37 -11.78 4.79
N ALA A 312 10.55 -10.50 4.50
CA ALA A 312 11.51 -9.65 5.17
C ALA A 312 11.16 -9.47 6.65
N PHE A 313 9.89 -9.24 6.99
CA PHE A 313 9.43 -9.15 8.38
C PHE A 313 9.59 -10.48 9.14
N SER A 314 9.29 -11.60 8.48
CA SER A 314 9.52 -12.93 9.06
C SER A 314 11.01 -13.17 9.34
N ARG A 315 11.92 -12.73 8.45
CA ARG A 315 13.37 -12.82 8.65
C ARG A 315 13.83 -11.92 9.80
N ALA A 316 13.33 -10.69 9.87
CA ALA A 316 13.65 -9.75 10.94
C ALA A 316 13.20 -10.26 12.31
N GLY A 317 11.99 -10.82 12.38
CA GLY A 317 11.46 -11.38 13.63
C GLY A 317 12.26 -12.57 14.19
N LYS A 318 13.18 -13.14 13.38
CA LYS A 318 14.08 -14.24 13.78
C LYS A 318 15.52 -13.75 14.05
N ASP A 319 15.75 -12.45 14.10
CA ASP A 319 17.06 -11.89 14.44
C ASP A 319 17.45 -12.24 15.85
N LYS A 320 18.75 -12.57 16.08
CA LYS A 320 19.24 -13.02 17.37
C LYS A 320 19.96 -11.91 18.17
N GLU A 321 20.31 -10.81 17.50
CA GLU A 321 21.13 -9.74 18.10
C GLU A 321 20.27 -8.62 18.68
N ILE A 322 19.09 -8.39 18.13
CA ILE A 322 18.17 -7.34 18.59
C ILE A 322 16.77 -7.87 18.83
N SER A 323 16.00 -7.15 19.63
CA SER A 323 14.62 -7.55 19.93
C SER A 323 13.77 -7.63 18.67
N GLN A 324 12.83 -8.57 18.62
CA GLN A 324 11.93 -8.76 17.48
C GLN A 324 11.21 -7.48 17.08
N GLY A 325 10.72 -6.70 18.06
CA GLY A 325 10.03 -5.45 17.79
C GLY A 325 10.95 -4.41 17.13
N SER A 326 12.17 -4.22 17.66
CA SER A 326 13.14 -3.29 17.09
C SER A 326 13.62 -3.70 15.70
N ALA A 327 13.80 -5.01 15.46
CA ALA A 327 14.17 -5.54 14.15
C ALA A 327 13.10 -5.23 13.10
N ILE A 328 11.83 -5.54 13.40
CA ILE A 328 10.70 -5.27 12.52
C ILE A 328 10.53 -3.76 12.29
N ALA A 329 10.61 -2.95 13.36
CA ALA A 329 10.48 -1.49 13.26
C ALA A 329 11.56 -0.87 12.35
N SER A 330 12.81 -1.37 12.43
CA SER A 330 13.89 -0.86 11.59
C SER A 330 13.69 -1.13 10.11
N ILE A 331 13.16 -2.31 9.77
CA ILE A 331 12.83 -2.70 8.39
C ILE A 331 11.62 -1.93 7.87
N ALA A 332 10.58 -1.78 8.71
CA ALA A 332 9.39 -1.00 8.38
C ALA A 332 9.74 0.47 8.08
N THR A 333 10.65 1.07 8.85
CA THR A 333 11.11 2.45 8.63
C THR A 333 11.66 2.64 7.21
N LEU A 334 12.52 1.73 6.73
CA LEU A 334 13.00 1.79 5.35
C LEU A 334 11.90 1.47 4.33
N GLY A 335 11.03 0.52 4.62
CA GLY A 335 9.88 0.19 3.76
C GLY A 335 8.99 1.41 3.51
N TYR A 336 8.57 2.09 4.56
CA TYR A 336 7.79 3.33 4.44
C TYR A 336 8.57 4.44 3.73
N GLY A 337 9.89 4.53 3.95
CA GLY A 337 10.77 5.44 3.21
C GLY A 337 10.75 5.19 1.70
N GLY A 338 10.76 3.93 1.28
CA GLY A 338 10.64 3.55 -0.13
C GLY A 338 9.30 3.99 -0.74
N MET A 339 8.22 3.69 -0.05
CA MET A 339 6.87 4.07 -0.50
C MET A 339 6.69 5.59 -0.59
N LEU A 340 7.27 6.34 0.36
CA LEU A 340 7.23 7.80 0.40
C LEU A 340 8.04 8.44 -0.74
N LEU A 341 9.21 7.91 -1.06
CA LEU A 341 10.12 8.49 -2.04
C LEU A 341 9.78 8.12 -3.49
N GLY A 342 9.04 7.02 -3.70
CA GLY A 342 8.68 6.52 -5.03
C GLY A 342 8.02 7.57 -5.92
N PRO A 343 6.91 8.16 -5.51
CA PRO A 343 6.20 9.17 -6.30
C PRO A 343 7.06 10.38 -6.64
N LEU A 344 7.89 10.82 -5.69
CA LEU A 344 8.79 11.96 -5.90
C LEU A 344 9.85 11.65 -6.95
N PHE A 345 10.51 10.49 -6.87
CA PHE A 345 11.52 10.10 -7.87
C PHE A 345 10.92 9.94 -9.26
N ILE A 346 9.76 9.28 -9.36
CA ILE A 346 9.08 9.14 -10.66
C ILE A 346 8.70 10.50 -11.21
N GLY A 347 8.10 11.36 -10.40
CA GLY A 347 7.69 12.70 -10.82
C GLY A 347 8.86 13.54 -11.31
N LEU A 348 9.97 13.59 -10.56
CA LEU A 348 11.16 14.34 -10.93
C LEU A 348 11.83 13.78 -12.20
N ILE A 349 12.01 12.47 -12.31
CA ILE A 349 12.60 11.85 -13.50
C ILE A 349 11.70 12.13 -14.71
N ALA A 350 10.38 11.99 -14.56
CA ALA A 350 9.43 12.22 -15.65
C ALA A 350 9.39 13.68 -16.09
N GLU A 351 9.57 14.65 -15.17
CA GLU A 351 9.62 16.08 -15.48
C GLU A 351 10.77 16.43 -16.41
N PHE A 352 11.96 15.87 -16.16
CA PHE A 352 13.17 16.17 -16.93
C PHE A 352 13.39 15.25 -18.14
N THR A 353 12.64 14.12 -18.22
CA THR A 353 12.84 13.13 -19.29
C THR A 353 11.50 12.65 -19.87
N SER A 354 10.96 11.57 -19.34
CA SER A 354 9.63 11.04 -19.70
C SER A 354 9.13 10.08 -18.63
N ILE A 355 7.81 9.85 -18.59
CA ILE A 355 7.22 8.83 -17.72
C ILE A 355 7.73 7.43 -18.04
N LYS A 356 8.00 7.12 -19.32
CA LYS A 356 8.56 5.83 -19.73
C LYS A 356 9.98 5.65 -19.19
N THR A 357 10.81 6.68 -19.22
CA THR A 357 12.16 6.66 -18.67
C THR A 357 12.14 6.48 -17.15
N SER A 358 11.22 7.12 -16.42
CA SER A 358 11.12 6.97 -14.97
C SER A 358 10.78 5.54 -14.55
N PHE A 359 10.03 4.80 -15.36
CA PHE A 359 9.69 3.40 -15.11
C PHE A 359 10.86 2.42 -15.27
N LEU A 360 12.02 2.85 -15.81
CA LEU A 360 13.27 2.07 -15.79
C LEU A 360 13.73 1.74 -14.35
N LEU A 361 13.24 2.45 -13.34
CA LEU A 361 13.47 2.10 -11.95
C LEU A 361 12.90 0.71 -11.61
N LEU A 362 11.75 0.30 -12.15
CA LEU A 362 11.11 -0.96 -11.81
C LEU A 362 11.98 -2.19 -12.05
N PRO A 363 12.56 -2.41 -13.26
CA PRO A 363 13.45 -3.55 -13.48
C PRO A 363 14.73 -3.47 -12.63
N ILE A 364 15.26 -2.27 -12.33
CA ILE A 364 16.40 -2.10 -11.45
C ILE A 364 16.06 -2.58 -10.04
N LEU A 365 14.91 -2.14 -9.48
CA LEU A 365 14.45 -2.55 -8.16
C LEU A 365 14.21 -4.07 -8.09
N ALA A 366 13.54 -4.63 -9.09
CA ALA A 366 13.28 -6.07 -9.17
C ALA A 366 14.59 -6.89 -9.24
N PHE A 367 15.56 -6.43 -10.00
CA PHE A 367 16.88 -7.06 -10.09
C PHE A 367 17.65 -6.96 -8.77
N LEU A 368 17.60 -5.83 -8.07
CA LEU A 368 18.20 -5.68 -6.75
C LEU A 368 17.55 -6.61 -5.71
N ILE A 369 16.22 -6.77 -5.74
CA ILE A 369 15.52 -7.76 -4.91
C ILE A 369 16.03 -9.17 -5.22
N PHE A 370 16.15 -9.55 -6.50
CA PHE A 370 16.71 -10.83 -6.93
C PHE A 370 18.12 -11.05 -6.37
N LEU A 371 19.03 -10.08 -6.50
CA LEU A 371 20.40 -10.18 -6.02
C LEU A 371 20.50 -10.30 -4.49
N LEU A 372 19.69 -9.52 -3.76
CA LEU A 372 19.74 -9.48 -2.31
C LEU A 372 18.93 -10.61 -1.66
N SER A 373 18.12 -11.36 -2.41
CA SER A 373 17.20 -12.39 -1.90
C SER A 373 17.84 -13.40 -0.95
N LYS A 374 19.15 -13.70 -1.13
CA LYS A 374 19.92 -14.61 -0.27
C LYS A 374 19.89 -14.20 1.22
N HIS A 375 19.78 -12.90 1.53
CA HIS A 375 19.76 -12.40 2.89
C HIS A 375 18.44 -12.67 3.62
N LEU A 376 17.41 -13.16 2.94
CA LEU A 376 16.17 -13.62 3.54
C LEU A 376 16.27 -15.06 4.08
N SER A 377 17.36 -15.78 3.78
CA SER A 377 17.64 -17.06 4.42
C SER A 377 18.06 -16.87 5.88
N THR A 378 17.55 -17.74 6.76
CA THR A 378 18.05 -17.87 8.14
C THR A 378 19.19 -18.86 8.27
N ASN A 379 19.50 -19.57 7.17
CA ASN A 379 20.58 -20.56 7.15
C ASN A 379 21.87 -19.91 6.60
N PRO A 380 22.97 -19.86 7.37
CA PRO A 380 24.22 -19.22 6.95
C PRO A 380 24.95 -19.97 5.79
N ARG A 381 24.43 -21.12 5.37
CA ARG A 381 25.05 -21.95 4.29
C ARG A 381 24.39 -21.78 2.90
N VAL A 382 23.51 -20.79 2.75
CA VAL A 382 22.84 -20.52 1.44
C VAL A 382 23.30 -19.21 0.86
#